data_f1cd9b584ccaea8a61959ecaeaa4cc7b
#
_entry.id   f1cd9b584ccaea8a61959ecaeaa4cc7b
#
_cell.length_a   1.000
_cell.length_b   1.000
_cell.length_c   1.000
_cell.angle_alpha   90.00
_cell.angle_beta   90.00
_cell.angle_gamma   90.00
#
_symmetry.space_group_name_H-M   'P 1'
#
loop_
_entity.id
_entity.type
_entity.pdbx_description
1 polymer ?
#
loop_
_entity_poly.entity_id
_entity_poly.type
_entity_poly.pdbx_seq_one_letter_code
_entity_poly.pdbx_strand_id
1 'polypeptide(L)'
;MKKALLAAAALLLWASPALAQDVVRLGNLKFAHYGAVWYMKEIAPKYNLKIEEKVFAKGLDIVPAILAGEIDVSASALDGAIAGRAAGAPIYVVAGFARGGVRIVGRADLGLKSVKDLKGKKVGVARGGAQELCLLAELAKSGLTWSDKGDKDVQVVYLAYADLNGALMGKSIDAMCQSEPQSSQAIAKGFATEIVKPYDTPMGEPIRALVMTQKMHDERKDVAQRVLKCFVDATKTFLEKPEVAEKYVRDVVFKGQVSHEEYQQAIGNSPFTYDITAEHVQTTTDLMVKYGVGRMEKPPTAKEWVRLDLLAQAKKDLGAK
;
A
#
# COMPACT_ATOMS: atom_id res chain seq x y z
N MET A 1 39.32 62.96 24.19
CA MET A 1 39.46 61.62 23.57
C MET A 1 39.14 60.54 24.61
N LYS A 2 37.91 60.28 24.91
CA LYS A 2 37.42 59.22 25.80
C LYS A 2 35.89 59.23 25.66
N LYS A 3 35.29 58.53 24.71
CA LYS A 3 33.87 58.18 24.65
C LYS A 3 33.55 57.57 23.29
N ALA A 4 34.15 56.42 22.93
CA ALA A 4 33.83 55.71 21.73
C ALA A 4 34.18 54.19 21.85
N LEU A 5 33.83 53.56 22.97
CA LEU A 5 34.17 52.15 23.23
C LEU A 5 33.09 51.47 24.09
N LEU A 6 31.81 51.61 23.74
CA LEU A 6 30.72 50.93 24.47
C LEU A 6 29.47 50.78 23.59
N ALA A 7 29.61 50.27 22.37
CA ALA A 7 28.43 49.94 21.52
C ALA A 7 28.65 48.73 20.60
N ALA A 8 29.49 47.77 20.99
CA ALA A 8 29.77 46.58 20.17
C ALA A 8 29.54 45.26 20.91
N ALA A 9 28.62 45.23 21.88
CA ALA A 9 28.39 44.00 22.68
C ALA A 9 26.92 43.72 22.95
N ALA A 10 26.05 43.76 21.92
CA ALA A 10 24.64 43.40 22.11
C ALA A 10 23.97 42.89 20.82
N LEU A 11 24.68 42.13 19.98
CA LEU A 11 24.08 41.37 18.86
C LEU A 11 24.60 39.93 18.88
N LEU A 12 24.58 39.29 20.03
CA LEU A 12 24.48 37.84 20.11
C LEU A 12 23.03 37.48 19.75
N LEU A 13 22.76 37.50 18.44
CA LEU A 13 21.58 36.87 17.85
C LEU A 13 21.45 35.46 18.44
N TRP A 14 20.39 35.25 19.17
CA TRP A 14 19.90 33.92 19.47
C TRP A 14 19.60 33.22 18.14
N ALA A 15 20.60 32.67 17.50
CA ALA A 15 20.44 31.62 16.55
C ALA A 15 19.92 30.43 17.36
N SER A 16 18.60 30.34 17.52
CA SER A 16 17.97 29.08 17.95
C SER A 16 18.56 28.00 17.03
N PRO A 17 19.22 26.96 17.56
CA PRO A 17 19.65 25.87 16.70
C PRO A 17 18.40 25.37 15.97
N ALA A 18 18.35 25.57 14.67
CA ALA A 18 17.36 24.92 13.86
C ALA A 18 17.57 23.42 14.11
N LEU A 19 16.74 22.81 14.94
CA LEU A 19 16.80 21.37 15.17
C LEU A 19 16.71 20.72 13.81
N ALA A 20 17.78 20.02 13.41
CA ALA A 20 17.81 19.31 12.15
C ALA A 20 16.61 18.34 12.12
N GLN A 21 15.88 18.34 11.02
CA GLN A 21 14.74 17.44 10.85
C GLN A 21 15.21 15.99 10.94
N ASP A 22 14.44 15.17 11.63
CA ASP A 22 14.69 13.74 11.65
C ASP A 22 14.40 13.14 10.29
N VAL A 23 15.40 12.46 9.72
CA VAL A 23 15.25 11.76 8.44
C VAL A 23 14.49 10.45 8.66
N VAL A 24 13.49 10.22 7.82
CA VAL A 24 12.67 9.00 7.75
C VAL A 24 12.73 8.45 6.32
N ARG A 25 13.27 7.26 6.16
CA ARG A 25 13.39 6.59 4.86
C ARG A 25 12.13 5.77 4.60
N LEU A 26 11.34 6.22 3.62
CA LEU A 26 10.04 5.66 3.30
C LEU A 26 10.11 4.80 2.04
N GLY A 27 9.77 3.51 2.17
CA GLY A 27 9.50 2.63 1.03
C GLY A 27 8.04 2.76 0.56
N ASN A 28 7.82 2.99 -0.74
CA ASN A 28 6.48 3.23 -1.26
C ASN A 28 6.27 2.56 -2.64
N LEU A 29 5.00 2.47 -3.07
CA LEU A 29 4.60 1.96 -4.38
C LEU A 29 3.76 3.01 -5.12
N LYS A 30 3.72 2.92 -6.46
CA LYS A 30 2.98 3.87 -7.30
C LYS A 30 1.58 3.35 -7.62
N PHE A 31 0.66 3.47 -6.64
CA PHE A 31 -0.78 3.18 -6.80
C PHE A 31 -1.61 4.36 -6.29
N ALA A 32 -2.85 4.52 -6.77
CA ALA A 32 -3.71 5.65 -6.40
C ALA A 32 -4.01 5.68 -4.88
N HIS A 33 -4.30 4.53 -4.31
CA HIS A 33 -4.60 4.37 -2.89
C HIS A 33 -3.39 4.49 -1.94
N TYR A 34 -2.18 4.66 -2.48
CA TYR A 34 -0.98 5.03 -1.71
C TYR A 34 -0.84 6.56 -1.54
N GLY A 35 -1.75 7.32 -2.12
CA GLY A 35 -1.68 8.78 -2.19
C GLY A 35 -1.48 9.48 -0.87
N ALA A 36 -2.17 9.06 0.21
CA ALA A 36 -2.01 9.67 1.54
C ALA A 36 -0.59 9.45 2.10
N VAL A 37 0.01 8.27 1.85
CA VAL A 37 1.40 7.99 2.26
C VAL A 37 2.38 8.83 1.43
N TRP A 38 2.13 9.02 0.13
CA TRP A 38 2.90 9.94 -0.70
C TRP A 38 2.82 11.37 -0.16
N TYR A 39 1.63 11.82 0.27
CA TYR A 39 1.39 13.17 0.75
C TYR A 39 2.09 13.49 2.08
N MET A 40 2.45 12.47 2.87
CA MET A 40 3.25 12.67 4.09
C MET A 40 4.50 13.53 3.83
N LYS A 41 5.13 13.39 2.68
CA LYS A 41 6.33 14.14 2.30
C LYS A 41 6.11 15.65 2.28
N GLU A 42 4.93 16.09 1.85
CA GLU A 42 4.57 17.51 1.76
C GLU A 42 4.37 18.13 3.15
N ILE A 43 3.85 17.35 4.10
CA ILE A 43 3.51 17.85 5.44
C ILE A 43 4.51 17.44 6.51
N ALA A 44 5.48 16.59 6.19
CA ALA A 44 6.50 16.11 7.12
C ALA A 44 7.25 17.24 7.87
N PRO A 45 7.58 18.40 7.25
CA PRO A 45 8.23 19.50 7.94
C PRO A 45 7.43 20.03 9.13
N LYS A 46 6.10 20.00 9.10
CA LYS A 46 5.20 20.35 10.21
C LYS A 46 5.47 19.51 11.47
N TYR A 47 6.00 18.30 11.28
CA TYR A 47 6.31 17.33 12.33
C TYR A 47 7.81 17.23 12.63
N ASN A 48 8.60 18.20 12.16
CA ASN A 48 10.07 18.18 12.24
C ASN A 48 10.67 16.90 11.65
N LEU A 49 10.10 16.44 10.51
CA LEU A 49 10.53 15.26 9.77
C LEU A 49 10.95 15.65 8.35
N LYS A 50 11.93 14.93 7.82
CA LYS A 50 12.29 14.90 6.40
C LYS A 50 12.04 13.49 5.86
N ILE A 51 11.09 13.32 4.92
CA ILE A 51 10.85 12.03 4.30
C ILE A 51 11.72 11.88 3.06
N GLU A 52 12.56 10.85 3.07
CA GLU A 52 13.32 10.38 1.91
C GLU A 52 12.63 9.15 1.35
N GLU A 53 11.94 9.34 0.22
CA GLU A 53 11.08 8.33 -0.38
C GLU A 53 11.84 7.52 -1.45
N LYS A 54 11.73 6.18 -1.37
CA LYS A 54 12.18 5.23 -2.38
C LYS A 54 10.98 4.45 -2.92
N VAL A 55 10.75 4.56 -4.23
CA VAL A 55 9.63 3.89 -4.90
C VAL A 55 10.08 2.54 -5.44
N PHE A 56 9.32 1.50 -5.13
CA PHE A 56 9.60 0.11 -5.54
C PHE A 56 8.57 -0.35 -6.59
N ALA A 57 8.93 -1.35 -7.39
CA ALA A 57 8.05 -1.94 -8.38
C ALA A 57 6.98 -2.84 -7.75
N LYS A 58 7.30 -3.52 -6.65
CA LYS A 58 6.38 -4.39 -5.89
C LYS A 58 6.75 -4.43 -4.41
N GLY A 59 5.80 -4.82 -3.55
CA GLY A 59 5.97 -4.84 -2.10
C GLY A 59 7.08 -5.76 -1.60
N LEU A 60 7.28 -6.91 -2.24
CA LEU A 60 8.34 -7.85 -1.87
C LEU A 60 9.76 -7.28 -2.08
N ASP A 61 9.94 -6.31 -2.98
CA ASP A 61 11.24 -5.68 -3.22
C ASP A 61 11.64 -4.73 -2.07
N ILE A 62 10.71 -4.35 -1.20
CA ILE A 62 10.96 -3.50 -0.02
C ILE A 62 11.68 -4.30 1.08
N VAL A 63 11.40 -5.60 1.20
CA VAL A 63 11.93 -6.43 2.30
C VAL A 63 13.46 -6.47 2.35
N PRO A 64 14.19 -6.72 1.25
CA PRO A 64 15.65 -6.63 1.25
C PRO A 64 16.18 -5.25 1.69
N ALA A 65 15.53 -4.16 1.27
CA ALA A 65 15.92 -2.81 1.67
C ALA A 65 15.69 -2.53 3.17
N ILE A 66 14.63 -3.11 3.76
CA ILE A 66 14.42 -3.09 5.21
C ILE A 66 15.53 -3.84 5.94
N LEU A 67 15.87 -5.05 5.48
CA LEU A 67 16.93 -5.87 6.09
C LEU A 67 18.30 -5.20 5.97
N ALA A 68 18.56 -4.47 4.88
CA ALA A 68 19.77 -3.68 4.70
C ALA A 68 19.80 -2.39 5.54
N GLY A 69 18.72 -2.08 6.26
CA GLY A 69 18.60 -0.86 7.04
C GLY A 69 18.42 0.41 6.19
N GLU A 70 17.98 0.28 4.94
CA GLU A 70 17.76 1.41 4.03
C GLU A 70 16.35 2.02 4.15
N ILE A 71 15.42 1.31 4.78
CA ILE A 71 14.01 1.73 4.94
C ILE A 71 13.66 1.67 6.44
N ASP A 72 13.02 2.71 6.94
CA ASP A 72 12.52 2.83 8.32
C ASP A 72 11.02 2.54 8.40
N VAL A 73 10.26 2.99 7.39
CA VAL A 73 8.80 2.87 7.29
C VAL A 73 8.46 2.49 5.86
N SER A 74 7.46 1.65 5.64
CA SER A 74 6.98 1.37 4.29
C SER A 74 5.46 1.24 4.20
N ALA A 75 4.91 1.75 3.09
CA ALA A 75 3.58 1.39 2.64
C ALA A 75 3.67 0.05 1.89
N SER A 76 2.96 -0.96 2.35
CA SER A 76 3.04 -2.30 1.78
C SER A 76 1.64 -2.92 1.61
N ALA A 77 1.51 -3.79 0.62
CA ALA A 77 0.44 -4.77 0.68
C ALA A 77 0.66 -5.66 1.90
N LEU A 78 -0.40 -6.00 2.62
CA LEU A 78 -0.30 -6.72 3.89
C LEU A 78 0.39 -8.08 3.74
N ASP A 79 0.10 -8.79 2.65
CA ASP A 79 0.71 -10.08 2.30
C ASP A 79 2.24 -9.98 2.13
N GLY A 80 2.73 -8.90 1.49
CA GLY A 80 4.16 -8.63 1.39
C GLY A 80 4.82 -8.38 2.74
N ALA A 81 4.13 -7.68 3.65
CA ALA A 81 4.60 -7.46 5.02
C ALA A 81 4.63 -8.76 5.82
N ILE A 82 3.57 -9.61 5.71
CA ILE A 82 3.50 -10.93 6.35
C ILE A 82 4.64 -11.82 5.87
N ALA A 83 4.85 -11.93 4.56
CA ALA A 83 5.95 -12.72 3.99
C ALA A 83 7.32 -12.20 4.45
N GLY A 84 7.51 -10.88 4.49
CA GLY A 84 8.72 -10.25 5.02
C GLY A 84 8.93 -10.57 6.50
N ARG A 85 7.89 -10.50 7.32
CA ARG A 85 7.97 -10.87 8.74
C ARG A 85 8.30 -12.35 8.94
N ALA A 86 7.69 -13.23 8.13
CA ALA A 86 7.99 -14.66 8.11
C ALA A 86 9.45 -14.96 7.73
N ALA A 87 10.02 -14.15 6.84
CA ALA A 87 11.43 -14.19 6.44
C ALA A 87 12.39 -13.53 7.45
N GLY A 88 11.88 -13.09 8.61
CA GLY A 88 12.69 -12.53 9.71
C GLY A 88 12.88 -11.01 9.65
N ALA A 89 12.18 -10.27 8.78
CA ALA A 89 12.25 -8.82 8.79
C ALA A 89 11.77 -8.24 10.13
N PRO A 90 12.57 -7.38 10.80
CA PRO A 90 12.24 -6.82 12.11
C PRO A 90 11.27 -5.64 11.96
N ILE A 91 10.02 -5.93 11.62
CA ILE A 91 8.96 -4.94 11.35
C ILE A 91 7.73 -5.16 12.20
N TYR A 92 6.99 -4.07 12.43
CA TYR A 92 5.64 -4.05 12.99
C TYR A 92 4.65 -3.46 11.98
N VAL A 93 3.42 -3.98 11.96
CA VAL A 93 2.27 -3.28 11.38
C VAL A 93 1.83 -2.21 12.37
N VAL A 94 1.81 -0.95 11.93
CA VAL A 94 1.51 0.21 12.79
C VAL A 94 0.25 0.97 12.39
N ALA A 95 -0.26 0.75 11.18
CA ALA A 95 -1.54 1.31 10.70
C ALA A 95 -2.03 0.54 9.47
N GLY A 96 -3.33 0.68 9.14
CA GLY A 96 -3.81 0.52 7.78
C GLY A 96 -3.63 1.84 7.01
N PHE A 97 -3.70 1.83 5.68
CA PHE A 97 -3.72 3.09 4.94
C PHE A 97 -4.71 3.12 3.77
N ALA A 98 -5.13 1.97 3.28
CA ALA A 98 -6.18 1.84 2.26
C ALA A 98 -6.84 0.48 2.34
N ARG A 99 -8.11 0.40 1.93
CA ARG A 99 -8.87 -0.84 1.78
C ARG A 99 -9.10 -1.15 0.31
N GLY A 100 -9.43 -2.38 -0.03
CA GLY A 100 -9.79 -2.78 -1.39
C GLY A 100 -8.65 -2.64 -2.39
N GLY A 101 -8.92 -2.02 -3.51
CA GLY A 101 -7.94 -1.72 -4.56
C GLY A 101 -7.55 -2.93 -5.40
N VAL A 102 -8.41 -3.95 -5.47
CA VAL A 102 -8.24 -5.15 -6.29
C VAL A 102 -9.50 -5.37 -7.11
N ARG A 103 -9.34 -5.72 -8.38
CA ARG A 103 -10.43 -6.17 -9.27
C ARG A 103 -9.99 -7.37 -10.09
N ILE A 104 -10.93 -8.27 -10.32
CA ILE A 104 -10.83 -9.28 -11.39
C ILE A 104 -11.58 -8.71 -12.58
N VAL A 105 -10.86 -8.50 -13.68
CA VAL A 105 -11.41 -7.98 -14.93
C VAL A 105 -11.10 -8.95 -16.07
N GLY A 106 -12.03 -9.10 -16.98
CA GLY A 106 -11.89 -9.96 -18.16
C GLY A 106 -11.81 -9.13 -19.44
N ARG A 107 -11.26 -9.71 -20.50
CA ARG A 107 -11.29 -9.09 -21.83
C ARG A 107 -12.74 -8.81 -22.23
N ALA A 108 -13.01 -7.60 -22.71
CA ALA A 108 -14.34 -7.17 -23.09
C ALA A 108 -14.96 -8.04 -24.21
N ASP A 109 -14.13 -8.52 -25.15
CA ASP A 109 -14.58 -9.36 -26.28
C ASP A 109 -14.97 -10.80 -25.88
N LEU A 110 -14.68 -11.23 -24.65
CA LEU A 110 -15.04 -12.57 -24.17
C LEU A 110 -16.37 -12.62 -23.41
N GLY A 111 -16.92 -11.48 -22.98
CA GLY A 111 -18.19 -11.40 -22.28
C GLY A 111 -18.25 -12.16 -20.95
N LEU A 112 -17.10 -12.28 -20.25
CA LEU A 112 -17.00 -12.95 -18.95
C LEU A 112 -17.77 -12.15 -17.90
N LYS A 113 -18.68 -12.82 -17.15
CA LYS A 113 -19.60 -12.17 -16.20
C LYS A 113 -19.41 -12.63 -14.76
N SER A 114 -18.73 -13.75 -14.56
CA SER A 114 -18.54 -14.36 -13.25
C SER A 114 -17.17 -15.06 -13.15
N VAL A 115 -16.73 -15.32 -11.92
CA VAL A 115 -15.50 -16.08 -11.66
C VAL A 115 -15.58 -17.50 -12.26
N LYS A 116 -16.77 -18.10 -12.35
CA LYS A 116 -16.97 -19.43 -12.96
C LYS A 116 -16.64 -19.44 -14.45
N ASP A 117 -16.78 -18.32 -15.15
CA ASP A 117 -16.45 -18.20 -16.58
C ASP A 117 -14.93 -18.22 -16.83
N LEU A 118 -14.12 -18.16 -15.76
CA LEU A 118 -12.66 -18.30 -15.84
C LEU A 118 -12.20 -19.75 -16.06
N LYS A 119 -13.11 -20.73 -16.01
CA LYS A 119 -12.77 -22.12 -16.34
C LYS A 119 -12.23 -22.23 -17.75
N GLY A 120 -11.06 -22.84 -17.92
CA GLY A 120 -10.35 -22.98 -19.19
C GLY A 120 -9.64 -21.68 -19.64
N LYS A 121 -9.55 -20.65 -18.79
CA LYS A 121 -8.96 -19.34 -19.13
C LYS A 121 -7.57 -19.14 -18.53
N LYS A 122 -6.82 -18.24 -19.16
CA LYS A 122 -5.54 -17.71 -18.66
C LYS A 122 -5.79 -16.44 -17.88
N VAL A 123 -5.48 -16.45 -16.59
CA VAL A 123 -5.67 -15.29 -15.69
C VAL A 123 -4.33 -14.74 -15.24
N GLY A 124 -4.04 -13.51 -15.65
CA GLY A 124 -2.81 -12.81 -15.28
C GLY A 124 -2.88 -12.24 -13.88
N VAL A 125 -1.78 -12.35 -13.11
CA VAL A 125 -1.63 -11.75 -11.78
C VAL A 125 -0.16 -11.57 -11.44
N ALA A 126 0.16 -10.60 -10.58
CA ALA A 126 1.50 -10.49 -10.03
C ALA A 126 1.68 -11.46 -8.86
N ARG A 127 2.81 -12.18 -8.87
CA ARG A 127 3.13 -13.17 -7.82
C ARG A 127 3.43 -12.48 -6.48
N GLY A 128 2.89 -13.02 -5.39
CA GLY A 128 3.19 -12.60 -4.02
C GLY A 128 2.57 -11.28 -3.62
N GLY A 129 1.45 -10.89 -4.24
CA GLY A 129 0.72 -9.68 -3.91
C GLY A 129 -0.72 -9.97 -3.47
N ALA A 130 -1.39 -8.97 -2.88
CA ALA A 130 -2.79 -9.09 -2.46
C ALA A 130 -3.71 -9.52 -3.62
N GLN A 131 -3.36 -9.18 -4.85
CA GLN A 131 -4.07 -9.58 -6.05
C GLN A 131 -4.05 -11.11 -6.25
N GLU A 132 -2.89 -11.75 -6.02
CA GLU A 132 -2.81 -13.21 -6.09
C GLU A 132 -3.69 -13.85 -5.02
N LEU A 133 -3.57 -13.40 -3.76
CA LEU A 133 -4.36 -13.94 -2.66
C LEU A 133 -5.87 -13.77 -2.91
N CYS A 134 -6.30 -12.59 -3.36
CA CYS A 134 -7.70 -12.32 -3.70
C CYS A 134 -8.20 -13.21 -4.85
N LEU A 135 -7.38 -13.35 -5.92
CA LEU A 135 -7.73 -14.24 -7.05
C LEU A 135 -7.91 -15.67 -6.58
N LEU A 136 -6.94 -16.21 -5.83
CA LEU A 136 -6.99 -17.60 -5.39
C LEU A 136 -8.15 -17.85 -4.43
N ALA A 137 -8.48 -16.88 -3.57
CA ALA A 137 -9.64 -16.95 -2.67
C ALA A 137 -10.96 -17.00 -3.46
N GLU A 138 -11.12 -16.19 -4.51
CA GLU A 138 -12.32 -16.20 -5.37
C GLU A 138 -12.43 -17.47 -6.24
N LEU A 139 -11.31 -17.96 -6.77
CA LEU A 139 -11.28 -19.25 -7.48
C LEU A 139 -11.71 -20.38 -6.55
N ALA A 140 -11.16 -20.45 -5.34
CA ALA A 140 -11.52 -21.47 -4.34
C ALA A 140 -12.99 -21.39 -3.95
N LYS A 141 -13.51 -20.17 -3.68
CA LYS A 141 -14.94 -19.94 -3.41
C LYS A 141 -15.84 -20.42 -4.54
N SER A 142 -15.38 -20.26 -5.78
CA SER A 142 -16.12 -20.70 -6.98
C SER A 142 -15.95 -22.18 -7.31
N GLY A 143 -15.19 -22.94 -6.52
CA GLY A 143 -14.92 -24.36 -6.74
C GLY A 143 -13.96 -24.64 -7.89
N LEU A 144 -13.17 -23.64 -8.32
CA LEU A 144 -12.19 -23.77 -9.39
C LEU A 144 -10.79 -24.08 -8.83
N THR A 145 -10.10 -25.00 -9.50
CA THR A 145 -8.70 -25.31 -9.25
C THR A 145 -7.80 -24.48 -10.18
N TRP A 146 -6.54 -24.27 -9.80
CA TRP A 146 -5.60 -23.46 -10.58
C TRP A 146 -4.19 -24.01 -10.55
N SER A 147 -3.41 -23.67 -11.57
CA SER A 147 -1.96 -23.87 -11.62
C SER A 147 -1.32 -22.91 -12.63
N ASP A 148 0.00 -22.76 -12.56
CA ASP A 148 0.76 -22.03 -13.58
C ASP A 148 1.12 -22.89 -14.82
N LYS A 149 0.88 -24.20 -14.75
CA LYS A 149 1.17 -25.16 -15.83
C LYS A 149 0.01 -25.36 -16.81
N GLY A 150 -1.20 -24.91 -16.49
CA GLY A 150 -2.39 -25.07 -17.32
C GLY A 150 -3.03 -26.46 -17.25
N ASP A 151 -2.73 -27.24 -16.21
CA ASP A 151 -3.27 -28.60 -15.97
C ASP A 151 -4.46 -28.64 -14.99
N LYS A 152 -5.02 -27.45 -14.67
CA LYS A 152 -6.17 -27.24 -13.79
C LYS A 152 -7.24 -26.41 -14.47
N ASP A 153 -8.35 -26.14 -13.75
CA ASP A 153 -9.47 -25.36 -14.29
C ASP A 153 -9.05 -23.98 -14.79
N VAL A 154 -8.10 -23.31 -14.13
CA VAL A 154 -7.62 -21.99 -14.48
C VAL A 154 -6.09 -21.98 -14.57
N GLN A 155 -5.57 -21.47 -15.68
CA GLN A 155 -4.14 -21.22 -15.81
C GLN A 155 -3.80 -19.84 -15.22
N VAL A 156 -3.06 -19.79 -14.13
CA VAL A 156 -2.54 -18.54 -13.55
C VAL A 156 -1.22 -18.16 -14.24
N VAL A 157 -1.22 -16.98 -14.87
CA VAL A 157 -0.05 -16.46 -15.58
C VAL A 157 0.58 -15.34 -14.75
N TYR A 158 1.80 -15.56 -14.28
CA TYR A 158 2.49 -14.57 -13.45
C TYR A 158 3.22 -13.54 -14.30
N LEU A 159 2.82 -12.27 -14.15
CA LEU A 159 3.37 -11.12 -14.86
C LEU A 159 3.68 -10.00 -13.88
N ALA A 160 4.52 -9.04 -14.26
CA ALA A 160 4.67 -7.81 -13.49
C ALA A 160 3.40 -6.94 -13.57
N TYR A 161 3.13 -6.13 -12.55
CA TYR A 161 1.95 -5.24 -12.55
C TYR A 161 1.84 -4.36 -13.79
N ALA A 162 2.98 -3.85 -14.26
CA ALA A 162 3.02 -2.97 -15.43
C ALA A 162 2.64 -3.68 -16.74
N ASP A 163 2.82 -5.00 -16.81
CA ASP A 163 2.64 -5.77 -18.04
C ASP A 163 1.20 -6.32 -18.18
N LEU A 164 0.43 -6.40 -17.09
CA LEU A 164 -0.89 -7.04 -17.06
C LEU A 164 -1.88 -6.41 -18.05
N ASN A 165 -1.97 -5.07 -18.09
CA ASN A 165 -2.88 -4.38 -19.02
C ASN A 165 -2.47 -4.62 -20.48
N GLY A 166 -1.17 -4.59 -20.77
CA GLY A 166 -0.64 -4.91 -22.10
C GLY A 166 -0.92 -6.35 -22.50
N ALA A 167 -0.74 -7.30 -21.59
CA ALA A 167 -1.03 -8.71 -21.82
C ALA A 167 -2.51 -9.00 -22.08
N LEU A 168 -3.41 -8.31 -21.34
CA LEU A 168 -4.86 -8.41 -21.55
C LEU A 168 -5.27 -7.83 -22.91
N MET A 169 -4.78 -6.62 -23.23
CA MET A 169 -5.05 -5.96 -24.51
C MET A 169 -4.48 -6.74 -25.70
N GLY A 170 -3.26 -7.29 -25.54
CA GLY A 170 -2.60 -8.15 -26.54
C GLY A 170 -3.13 -9.59 -26.62
N LYS A 171 -4.17 -9.92 -25.82
CA LYS A 171 -4.86 -11.23 -25.82
C LYS A 171 -3.96 -12.42 -25.43
N SER A 172 -2.86 -12.20 -24.74
CA SER A 172 -2.01 -13.26 -24.18
C SER A 172 -2.58 -13.84 -22.87
N ILE A 173 -3.48 -13.11 -22.21
CA ILE A 173 -4.31 -13.54 -21.09
C ILE A 173 -5.78 -13.17 -21.37
N ASP A 174 -6.71 -13.90 -20.75
CA ASP A 174 -8.15 -13.72 -20.94
C ASP A 174 -8.79 -12.85 -19.86
N ALA A 175 -8.19 -12.85 -18.68
CA ALA A 175 -8.58 -12.04 -17.53
C ALA A 175 -7.33 -11.67 -16.73
N MET A 176 -7.47 -10.74 -15.82
CA MET A 176 -6.41 -10.39 -14.85
C MET A 176 -7.00 -10.02 -13.51
N CYS A 177 -6.24 -10.28 -12.44
CA CYS A 177 -6.48 -9.68 -11.14
C CYS A 177 -5.47 -8.54 -10.94
N GLN A 178 -5.96 -7.29 -10.94
CA GLN A 178 -5.12 -6.10 -11.03
C GLN A 178 -5.50 -5.07 -9.94
N SER A 179 -4.58 -4.16 -9.70
CA SER A 179 -4.73 -3.06 -8.73
C SER A 179 -5.27 -1.78 -9.38
N GLU A 180 -5.51 -0.77 -8.55
CA GLU A 180 -5.95 0.56 -8.99
C GLU A 180 -4.77 1.54 -9.10
N PRO A 181 -4.73 2.38 -10.15
CA PRO A 181 -5.79 2.67 -11.12
C PRO A 181 -5.80 1.76 -12.36
N GLN A 182 -4.91 0.79 -12.48
CA GLN A 182 -4.71 0.02 -13.72
C GLN A 182 -5.95 -0.77 -14.14
N SER A 183 -6.71 -1.34 -13.18
CA SER A 183 -7.98 -2.03 -13.48
C SER A 183 -9.04 -1.06 -13.99
N SER A 184 -9.18 0.13 -13.36
CA SER A 184 -10.09 1.18 -13.82
C SER A 184 -9.71 1.69 -15.21
N GLN A 185 -8.41 1.85 -15.49
CA GLN A 185 -7.92 2.25 -16.81
C GLN A 185 -8.26 1.22 -17.90
N ALA A 186 -8.15 -0.07 -17.61
CA ALA A 186 -8.51 -1.11 -18.57
C ALA A 186 -10.00 -1.06 -18.93
N ILE A 187 -10.86 -0.80 -17.95
CA ILE A 187 -12.31 -0.65 -18.13
C ILE A 187 -12.62 0.64 -18.91
N ALA A 188 -12.08 1.79 -18.47
CA ALA A 188 -12.33 3.08 -19.10
C ALA A 188 -11.88 3.12 -20.58
N LYS A 189 -10.79 2.41 -20.91
CA LYS A 189 -10.30 2.26 -22.29
C LYS A 189 -11.06 1.21 -23.11
N GLY A 190 -12.06 0.54 -22.54
CA GLY A 190 -12.98 -0.35 -23.23
C GLY A 190 -12.42 -1.73 -23.62
N PHE A 191 -11.19 -2.10 -23.20
CA PHE A 191 -10.64 -3.41 -23.51
C PHE A 191 -10.88 -4.45 -22.39
N ALA A 192 -11.44 -4.06 -21.25
CA ALA A 192 -11.82 -4.93 -20.15
C ALA A 192 -13.20 -4.61 -19.60
N THR A 193 -13.83 -5.62 -18.98
CA THR A 193 -15.06 -5.50 -18.17
C THR A 193 -14.81 -6.05 -16.78
N GLU A 194 -15.42 -5.45 -15.75
CA GLU A 194 -15.36 -5.98 -14.38
C GLU A 194 -16.05 -7.32 -14.31
N ILE A 195 -15.39 -8.32 -13.74
CA ILE A 195 -15.98 -9.61 -13.35
C ILE A 195 -16.44 -9.53 -11.91
N VAL A 196 -15.53 -9.14 -10.99
CA VAL A 196 -15.84 -9.01 -9.56
C VAL A 196 -14.79 -8.18 -8.83
N LYS A 197 -15.22 -7.51 -7.76
CA LYS A 197 -14.34 -7.07 -6.66
C LYS A 197 -14.27 -8.23 -5.66
N PRO A 198 -13.07 -8.83 -5.45
CA PRO A 198 -12.94 -10.10 -4.72
C PRO A 198 -13.00 -9.91 -3.19
N TYR A 199 -14.07 -9.29 -2.68
CA TYR A 199 -14.21 -8.89 -1.27
C TYR A 199 -15.21 -9.73 -0.49
N ASP A 200 -15.96 -10.59 -1.16
CA ASP A 200 -16.87 -11.55 -0.55
C ASP A 200 -16.18 -12.91 -0.36
N THR A 201 -15.05 -12.92 0.32
CA THR A 201 -14.28 -14.11 0.72
C THR A 201 -14.00 -14.04 2.22
N PRO A 202 -13.48 -15.10 2.86
CA PRO A 202 -13.14 -15.06 4.28
C PRO A 202 -12.15 -13.93 4.68
N MET A 203 -11.35 -13.45 3.73
CA MET A 203 -10.47 -12.31 3.95
C MET A 203 -11.23 -10.98 3.98
N GLY A 204 -12.38 -10.92 3.31
CA GLY A 204 -13.10 -9.67 3.09
C GLY A 204 -12.33 -8.71 2.18
N GLU A 205 -12.52 -7.44 2.39
CA GLU A 205 -11.81 -6.38 1.68
C GLU A 205 -10.34 -6.32 2.11
N PRO A 206 -9.38 -6.45 1.19
CA PRO A 206 -7.97 -6.42 1.57
C PRO A 206 -7.57 -5.05 2.14
N ILE A 207 -6.71 -5.04 3.16
CA ILE A 207 -6.19 -3.82 3.77
C ILE A 207 -4.70 -3.70 3.44
N ARG A 208 -4.28 -2.49 3.09
CA ARG A 208 -2.88 -2.14 2.91
C ARG A 208 -2.31 -1.66 4.24
N ALA A 209 -1.10 -2.10 4.58
CA ALA A 209 -0.49 -1.83 5.87
C ALA A 209 0.67 -0.83 5.77
N LEU A 210 0.68 0.13 6.68
CA LEU A 210 1.88 0.89 7.01
C LEU A 210 2.69 0.05 7.99
N VAL A 211 3.92 -0.29 7.61
CA VAL A 211 4.84 -1.03 8.46
C VAL A 211 6.03 -0.16 8.85
N MET A 212 6.55 -0.40 10.05
CA MET A 212 7.67 0.33 10.64
C MET A 212 8.69 -0.67 11.16
N THR A 213 9.99 -0.38 11.03
CA THR A 213 11.03 -1.21 11.63
C THR A 213 10.91 -1.21 13.16
N GLN A 214 11.22 -2.34 13.79
CA GLN A 214 11.28 -2.45 15.26
C GLN A 214 12.23 -1.41 15.84
N LYS A 215 13.38 -1.21 15.21
CA LYS A 215 14.35 -0.19 15.62
C LYS A 215 13.74 1.22 15.69
N MET A 216 13.00 1.64 14.67
CA MET A 216 12.35 2.95 14.72
C MET A 216 11.25 2.99 15.79
N HIS A 217 10.41 1.97 15.85
CA HIS A 217 9.29 1.91 16.78
C HIS A 217 9.74 1.89 18.25
N ASP A 218 10.75 1.07 18.58
CA ASP A 218 11.13 0.79 19.97
C ASP A 218 12.22 1.74 20.48
N GLU A 219 13.20 2.13 19.62
CA GLU A 219 14.36 2.95 20.00
C GLU A 219 14.18 4.44 19.69
N ARG A 220 13.28 4.81 18.74
CA ARG A 220 13.02 6.19 18.31
C ARG A 220 11.55 6.56 18.46
N LYS A 221 10.97 6.30 19.63
CA LYS A 221 9.51 6.40 19.88
C LYS A 221 8.93 7.79 19.59
N ASP A 222 9.64 8.86 19.88
CA ASP A 222 9.20 10.22 19.58
C ASP A 222 9.13 10.47 18.07
N VAL A 223 10.12 9.98 17.31
CA VAL A 223 10.12 10.04 15.84
C VAL A 223 9.00 9.19 15.28
N ALA A 224 8.84 7.95 15.77
CA ALA A 224 7.78 7.04 15.37
C ALA A 224 6.38 7.66 15.61
N GLN A 225 6.17 8.32 16.76
CA GLN A 225 4.92 9.02 17.07
C GLN A 225 4.68 10.20 16.11
N ARG A 226 5.71 10.98 15.77
CA ARG A 226 5.60 12.08 14.80
C ARG A 226 5.33 11.58 13.37
N VAL A 227 5.90 10.44 12.99
CA VAL A 227 5.60 9.76 11.71
C VAL A 227 4.14 9.37 11.65
N LEU A 228 3.59 8.77 12.71
CA LEU A 228 2.17 8.39 12.72
C LEU A 228 1.24 9.60 12.79
N LYS A 229 1.60 10.68 13.48
CA LYS A 229 0.86 11.96 13.41
C LYS A 229 0.87 12.52 11.97
N CYS A 230 2.03 12.51 11.31
CA CYS A 230 2.15 12.94 9.91
C CYS A 230 1.26 12.09 8.99
N PHE A 231 1.26 10.77 9.16
CA PHE A 231 0.40 9.84 8.40
C PHE A 231 -1.10 10.09 8.66
N VAL A 232 -1.49 10.23 9.92
CA VAL A 232 -2.89 10.50 10.29
C VAL A 232 -3.36 11.83 9.73
N ASP A 233 -2.54 12.90 9.81
CA ASP A 233 -2.87 14.22 9.25
C ASP A 233 -2.98 14.19 7.72
N ALA A 234 -2.07 13.49 7.04
CA ALA A 234 -2.13 13.27 5.60
C ALA A 234 -3.43 12.56 5.17
N THR A 235 -3.73 11.46 5.84
CA THR A 235 -4.95 10.67 5.55
C THR A 235 -6.21 11.45 5.89
N LYS A 236 -6.25 12.13 7.03
CA LYS A 236 -7.36 13.01 7.43
C LYS A 236 -7.60 14.10 6.39
N THR A 237 -6.53 14.74 5.91
CA THR A 237 -6.61 15.74 4.84
C THR A 237 -7.27 15.17 3.59
N PHE A 238 -6.93 13.94 3.20
CA PHE A 238 -7.50 13.29 2.02
C PHE A 238 -8.96 12.87 2.20
N LEU A 239 -9.35 12.48 3.43
CA LEU A 239 -10.73 12.13 3.77
C LEU A 239 -11.64 13.36 3.85
N GLU A 240 -11.14 14.47 4.42
CA GLU A 240 -11.90 15.71 4.61
C GLU A 240 -11.90 16.62 3.36
N LYS A 241 -10.87 16.49 2.49
CA LYS A 241 -10.66 17.32 1.31
C LYS A 241 -10.34 16.45 0.10
N PRO A 242 -11.33 15.72 -0.45
CA PRO A 242 -11.13 14.80 -1.57
C PRO A 242 -10.54 15.48 -2.82
N GLU A 243 -10.80 16.77 -3.03
CA GLU A 243 -10.22 17.56 -4.12
C GLU A 243 -8.69 17.72 -3.98
N VAL A 244 -8.18 17.84 -2.75
CA VAL A 244 -6.73 17.88 -2.48
C VAL A 244 -6.12 16.51 -2.79
N ALA A 245 -6.78 15.44 -2.37
CA ALA A 245 -6.34 14.07 -2.62
C ALA A 245 -6.26 13.79 -4.13
N GLU A 246 -7.33 14.11 -4.86
CA GLU A 246 -7.38 13.93 -6.31
C GLU A 246 -6.28 14.71 -7.01
N LYS A 247 -6.20 16.02 -6.75
CA LYS A 247 -5.18 16.87 -7.37
C LYS A 247 -3.78 16.34 -7.12
N TYR A 248 -3.44 16.01 -5.87
CA TYR A 248 -2.12 15.52 -5.52
C TYR A 248 -1.81 14.18 -6.21
N VAL A 249 -2.72 13.22 -6.14
CA VAL A 249 -2.50 11.90 -6.75
C VAL A 249 -2.35 12.01 -8.26
N ARG A 250 -3.25 12.75 -8.93
CA ARG A 250 -3.20 12.87 -10.39
C ARG A 250 -1.98 13.66 -10.88
N ASP A 251 -1.72 14.81 -10.28
CA ASP A 251 -0.72 15.75 -10.79
C ASP A 251 0.70 15.40 -10.32
N VAL A 252 0.86 15.02 -9.05
CA VAL A 252 2.17 14.75 -8.45
C VAL A 252 2.57 13.28 -8.58
N VAL A 253 1.71 12.34 -8.13
CA VAL A 253 2.05 10.92 -8.15
C VAL A 253 2.03 10.37 -9.57
N PHE A 254 0.97 10.66 -10.33
CA PHE A 254 0.79 10.12 -11.68
C PHE A 254 1.18 11.09 -12.82
N LYS A 255 1.57 12.32 -12.49
CA LYS A 255 2.04 13.32 -13.47
C LYS A 255 1.05 13.52 -14.64
N GLY A 256 -0.25 13.61 -14.34
CA GLY A 256 -1.32 13.78 -15.31
C GLY A 256 -1.71 12.54 -16.12
N GLN A 257 -1.14 11.35 -15.81
CA GLN A 257 -1.42 10.11 -16.54
C GLN A 257 -2.72 9.41 -16.12
N VAL A 258 -3.42 9.95 -15.12
CA VAL A 258 -4.71 9.43 -14.61
C VAL A 258 -5.76 10.53 -14.80
N SER A 259 -6.86 10.22 -15.49
CA SER A 259 -7.97 11.15 -15.66
C SER A 259 -8.78 11.34 -14.38
N HIS A 260 -9.67 12.31 -14.34
CA HIS A 260 -10.62 12.50 -13.23
C HIS A 260 -11.45 11.23 -13.01
N GLU A 261 -12.04 10.70 -14.06
CA GLU A 261 -12.90 9.53 -14.00
C GLU A 261 -12.15 8.28 -13.53
N GLU A 262 -10.96 8.02 -14.08
CA GLU A 262 -10.10 6.91 -13.65
C GLU A 262 -9.72 7.01 -12.17
N TYR A 263 -9.43 8.23 -11.67
CA TYR A 263 -9.15 8.45 -10.26
C TYR A 263 -10.38 8.19 -9.39
N GLN A 264 -11.54 8.71 -9.75
CA GLN A 264 -12.77 8.52 -8.98
C GLN A 264 -13.16 7.03 -8.89
N GLN A 265 -13.05 6.29 -9.98
CA GLN A 265 -13.25 4.85 -9.98
C GLN A 265 -12.23 4.12 -9.11
N ALA A 266 -10.96 4.51 -9.19
CA ALA A 266 -9.89 3.90 -8.43
C ALA A 266 -10.08 4.11 -6.92
N ILE A 267 -10.39 5.33 -6.47
CA ILE A 267 -10.59 5.63 -5.05
C ILE A 267 -11.93 5.07 -4.56
N GLY A 268 -12.98 5.05 -5.39
CA GLY A 268 -14.23 4.37 -5.06
C GLY A 268 -14.08 2.86 -4.80
N ASN A 269 -13.07 2.22 -5.43
CA ASN A 269 -12.70 0.83 -5.15
C ASN A 269 -11.61 0.69 -4.08
N SER A 270 -10.96 1.78 -3.68
CA SER A 270 -9.78 1.73 -2.80
C SER A 270 -9.74 2.94 -1.86
N PRO A 271 -10.72 3.07 -0.94
CA PRO A 271 -10.79 4.20 -0.04
C PRO A 271 -9.63 4.24 0.95
N PHE A 272 -9.20 5.45 1.29
CA PHE A 272 -8.24 5.69 2.35
C PHE A 272 -8.79 5.31 3.71
N THR A 273 -7.92 4.87 4.63
CA THR A 273 -8.27 4.51 5.99
C THR A 273 -7.07 4.66 6.91
N TYR A 274 -7.28 4.57 8.23
CA TYR A 274 -6.21 4.32 9.21
C TYR A 274 -6.29 2.88 9.73
N ASP A 275 -7.43 2.22 9.54
CA ASP A 275 -7.83 1.07 10.34
C ASP A 275 -7.24 -0.22 9.79
N ILE A 276 -6.72 -1.00 10.71
CA ILE A 276 -6.34 -2.39 10.54
C ILE A 276 -6.46 -3.08 11.91
N THR A 277 -6.74 -4.36 11.92
CA THR A 277 -6.83 -5.15 13.14
C THR A 277 -5.87 -6.32 13.12
N ALA A 278 -5.46 -6.78 14.29
CA ALA A 278 -4.67 -8.01 14.40
C ALA A 278 -5.43 -9.23 13.85
N GLU A 279 -6.75 -9.25 13.97
CA GLU A 279 -7.61 -10.30 13.41
C GLU A 279 -7.53 -10.33 11.89
N HIS A 280 -7.63 -9.16 11.21
CA HIS A 280 -7.48 -9.08 9.76
C HIS A 280 -6.09 -9.55 9.30
N VAL A 281 -5.04 -9.16 10.03
CA VAL A 281 -3.66 -9.61 9.75
C VAL A 281 -3.54 -11.12 9.90
N GLN A 282 -4.14 -11.71 10.94
CA GLN A 282 -4.12 -13.16 11.18
C GLN A 282 -4.90 -13.90 10.08
N THR A 283 -6.13 -13.46 9.77
CA THR A 283 -6.95 -14.05 8.70
C THR A 283 -6.21 -14.03 7.36
N THR A 284 -5.56 -12.91 7.03
CA THR A 284 -4.73 -12.82 5.81
C THR A 284 -3.58 -13.82 5.86
N THR A 285 -2.88 -13.94 6.99
CA THR A 285 -1.78 -14.90 7.18
C THR A 285 -2.26 -16.34 6.95
N ASP A 286 -3.38 -16.72 7.57
CA ASP A 286 -3.95 -18.06 7.47
C ASP A 286 -4.35 -18.41 6.03
N LEU A 287 -4.92 -17.46 5.31
CA LEU A 287 -5.28 -17.64 3.89
C LEU A 287 -4.04 -17.70 2.99
N MET A 288 -2.99 -16.95 3.28
CA MET A 288 -1.71 -17.09 2.57
C MET A 288 -1.14 -18.49 2.72
N VAL A 289 -1.17 -19.05 3.94
CA VAL A 289 -0.75 -20.45 4.19
C VAL A 289 -1.64 -21.41 3.41
N LYS A 290 -2.96 -21.25 3.50
CA LYS A 290 -3.94 -22.12 2.86
C LYS A 290 -3.77 -22.19 1.33
N TYR A 291 -3.46 -21.08 0.68
CA TYR A 291 -3.33 -20.99 -0.77
C TYR A 291 -1.88 -21.02 -1.26
N GLY A 292 -0.91 -21.15 -0.36
CA GLY A 292 0.52 -21.23 -0.70
C GLY A 292 1.12 -19.91 -1.19
N VAL A 293 0.49 -18.77 -0.86
CA VAL A 293 1.02 -17.43 -1.19
C VAL A 293 2.14 -17.08 -0.21
N GLY A 294 3.29 -16.60 -0.75
CA GLY A 294 4.43 -16.19 0.07
C GLY A 294 5.30 -17.31 0.61
N ARG A 295 4.92 -18.59 0.49
CA ARG A 295 5.70 -19.79 0.87
C ARG A 295 6.39 -19.68 2.23
N MET A 296 5.60 -19.46 3.29
CA MET A 296 6.11 -19.25 4.64
C MET A 296 6.32 -20.59 5.37
N GLU A 297 7.54 -20.85 5.85
CA GLU A 297 7.82 -22.00 6.70
C GLU A 297 7.30 -21.79 8.14
N LYS A 298 7.39 -20.57 8.63
CA LYS A 298 6.93 -20.16 9.96
C LYS A 298 6.04 -18.92 9.83
N PRO A 299 4.72 -19.10 9.65
CA PRO A 299 3.78 -17.98 9.58
C PRO A 299 3.80 -17.18 10.89
N PRO A 300 3.87 -15.84 10.83
CA PRO A 300 3.90 -15.03 12.04
C PRO A 300 2.51 -14.95 12.70
N THR A 301 2.48 -14.93 14.02
CA THR A 301 1.27 -14.69 14.81
C THR A 301 1.01 -13.19 14.89
N ALA A 302 -0.14 -12.72 14.41
CA ALA A 302 -0.42 -11.28 14.27
C ALA A 302 -0.24 -10.48 15.58
N LYS A 303 -0.64 -11.05 16.74
CA LYS A 303 -0.51 -10.41 18.05
C LYS A 303 0.94 -10.07 18.44
N GLU A 304 1.92 -10.74 17.84
CA GLU A 304 3.33 -10.53 18.13
C GLU A 304 3.92 -9.33 17.44
N TRP A 305 3.32 -8.85 16.32
CA TRP A 305 3.91 -7.81 15.50
C TRP A 305 2.94 -6.74 15.00
N VAL A 306 1.66 -6.78 15.39
CA VAL A 306 0.73 -5.66 15.19
C VAL A 306 0.81 -4.74 16.40
N ARG A 307 1.17 -3.47 16.18
CA ARG A 307 1.37 -2.44 17.22
C ARG A 307 0.61 -1.17 16.83
N LEU A 308 -0.55 -0.96 17.42
CA LEU A 308 -1.46 0.14 17.06
C LEU A 308 -1.56 1.23 18.14
N ASP A 309 -0.79 1.13 19.20
CA ASP A 309 -0.77 2.08 20.33
C ASP A 309 -0.38 3.51 19.89
N LEU A 310 0.68 3.63 19.11
CA LEU A 310 1.13 4.93 18.60
C LEU A 310 0.12 5.52 17.58
N LEU A 311 -0.56 4.68 16.80
CA LEU A 311 -1.63 5.12 15.91
C LEU A 311 -2.82 5.67 16.72
N ALA A 312 -3.25 4.93 17.74
CA ALA A 312 -4.35 5.36 18.62
C ALA A 312 -4.05 6.73 19.27
N GLN A 313 -2.81 6.93 19.73
CA GLN A 313 -2.38 8.22 20.27
C GLN A 313 -2.37 9.32 19.20
N ALA A 314 -1.87 9.04 17.99
CA ALA A 314 -1.86 10.01 16.90
C ALA A 314 -3.28 10.42 16.47
N LYS A 315 -4.21 9.46 16.37
CA LYS A 315 -5.63 9.72 16.09
C LYS A 315 -6.25 10.61 17.16
N LYS A 316 -6.03 10.30 18.44
CA LYS A 316 -6.51 11.11 19.57
C LYS A 316 -6.00 12.55 19.52
N ASP A 317 -4.69 12.72 19.29
CA ASP A 317 -4.04 14.03 19.27
C ASP A 317 -4.54 14.93 18.13
N LEU A 318 -4.97 14.34 17.02
CA LEU A 318 -5.46 15.03 15.82
C LEU A 318 -6.97 15.02 15.66
N GLY A 319 -7.71 14.46 16.63
CA GLY A 319 -9.17 14.36 16.56
C GLY A 319 -9.65 13.55 15.34
N ALA A 320 -8.87 12.56 14.90
CA ALA A 320 -9.24 11.64 13.82
C ALA A 320 -10.11 10.50 14.40
N LYS A 321 -11.15 10.11 13.64
CA LYS A 321 -12.08 9.03 14.03
C LYS A 321 -11.63 7.68 13.48
#